data_1101418f00f104b91bef10f7e0e95465
#
_entry.id   1101418f00f104b91bef10f7e0e95465
#
_cell.length_a   1.000
_cell.length_b   1.000
_cell.length_c   1.000
_cell.angle_alpha   90.00
_cell.angle_beta   90.00
_cell.angle_gamma   90.00
#
_symmetry.space_group_name_H-M   'P 1'
#
loop_
_entity.id
_entity.type
_entity.pdbx_description
1 polymer ?
#
loop_
_entity_poly.entity_id
_entity_poly.type
_entity_poly.pdbx_seq_one_letter_code
_entity_poly.pdbx_strand_id
1 'polypeptide(L)'
;MPTAPRPTAAPTPARPSLTERRKAETQLEIARTAAALFADRGPGVTADEIARASGVALRTFYRYFRTKEDAVAPLLAVGVRQWIGDLAAATSGPGAPSPRVALERAARRALTPADEPAKEALRWTRGLLRAMPGEPALRAVWHRVHHDSEEELRPVLARLTGADPLVVRLAAAAANTALRVAVEEWAAGDEPADGPHGPAELVVRGMRALTAGLPELDDPQGPQSPGNQDSPGGN
;
A
#
# COMPACT_ATOMS: atom_id res chain seq x y z
N MET A 1 -43.86 19.08 17.33
CA MET A 1 -43.07 18.48 16.23
C MET A 1 -41.62 18.68 16.57
N PRO A 2 -40.83 17.64 16.99
CA PRO A 2 -39.41 17.78 17.23
C PRO A 2 -38.68 17.71 15.88
N THR A 3 -37.81 18.67 15.63
CA THR A 3 -36.98 18.82 14.46
C THR A 3 -35.86 17.74 14.48
N ALA A 4 -35.76 16.91 13.44
CA ALA A 4 -34.74 15.92 13.29
C ALA A 4 -33.35 16.57 13.18
N PRO A 5 -32.27 16.00 13.79
CA PRO A 5 -30.90 16.51 13.66
C PRO A 5 -30.39 16.32 12.24
N ARG A 6 -29.78 17.39 11.70
CA ARG A 6 -29.09 17.34 10.40
C ARG A 6 -27.91 16.35 10.47
N PRO A 7 -27.67 15.54 9.41
CA PRO A 7 -26.48 14.70 9.36
C PRO A 7 -25.23 15.57 9.30
N THR A 8 -24.32 15.37 10.25
CA THR A 8 -23.02 16.01 10.31
C THR A 8 -22.17 15.45 9.17
N ALA A 9 -21.79 16.28 8.21
CA ALA A 9 -20.89 15.90 7.13
C ALA A 9 -19.54 15.45 7.72
N ALA A 10 -19.04 14.32 7.27
CA ALA A 10 -17.72 13.83 7.64
C ALA A 10 -16.65 14.85 7.23
N PRO A 11 -15.64 15.13 8.07
CA PRO A 11 -14.60 16.09 7.75
C PRO A 11 -13.79 15.61 6.54
N THR A 12 -13.73 16.43 5.51
CA THR A 12 -12.84 16.23 4.36
C THR A 12 -11.40 16.22 4.87
N PRO A 13 -10.56 15.24 4.48
CA PRO A 13 -9.17 15.19 4.92
C PRO A 13 -8.47 16.48 4.50
N ALA A 14 -7.93 17.21 5.47
CA ALA A 14 -7.21 18.46 5.25
C ALA A 14 -5.96 18.20 4.39
N ARG A 15 -5.72 19.04 3.38
CA ARG A 15 -4.47 18.98 2.58
C ARG A 15 -3.28 19.18 3.52
N PRO A 16 -2.21 18.36 3.39
CA PRO A 16 -1.01 18.52 4.21
C PRO A 16 -0.41 19.90 4.05
N SER A 17 0.04 20.51 5.15
CA SER A 17 0.67 21.81 5.18
C SER A 17 1.98 21.82 4.36
N LEU A 18 2.46 23.01 3.98
CA LEU A 18 3.76 23.15 3.28
C LEU A 18 4.91 22.54 4.09
N THR A 19 4.87 22.67 5.41
CA THR A 19 5.88 22.12 6.32
C THR A 19 5.86 20.59 6.31
N GLU A 20 4.68 19.98 6.36
CA GLU A 20 4.51 18.52 6.28
C GLU A 20 4.98 17.97 4.93
N ARG A 21 4.67 18.66 3.82
CA ARG A 21 5.16 18.26 2.50
C ARG A 21 6.68 18.31 2.41
N ARG A 22 7.33 19.41 2.83
CA ARG A 22 8.79 19.52 2.85
C ARG A 22 9.44 18.47 3.75
N LYS A 23 8.82 18.17 4.91
CA LYS A 23 9.28 17.10 5.79
C LYS A 23 9.23 15.75 5.08
N ALA A 24 8.13 15.43 4.42
CA ALA A 24 7.97 14.18 3.67
C ALA A 24 8.95 14.06 2.49
N GLU A 25 9.18 15.15 1.76
CA GLU A 25 10.17 15.22 0.68
C GLU A 25 11.58 14.91 1.20
N THR A 26 12.01 15.60 2.28
CA THR A 26 13.31 15.34 2.91
C THR A 26 13.44 13.89 3.40
N GLN A 27 12.40 13.36 4.04
CA GLN A 27 12.40 11.96 4.47
C GLN A 27 12.53 10.99 3.29
N LEU A 28 11.89 11.27 2.17
CA LEU A 28 11.97 10.43 0.98
C LEU A 28 13.35 10.49 0.31
N GLU A 29 13.99 11.66 0.29
CA GLU A 29 15.36 11.81 -0.21
C GLU A 29 16.35 11.00 0.63
N ILE A 30 16.26 11.11 1.96
CA ILE A 30 17.09 10.30 2.87
C ILE A 30 16.81 8.81 2.67
N ALA A 31 15.54 8.43 2.47
CA ALA A 31 15.15 7.05 2.25
C ALA A 31 15.73 6.44 0.96
N ARG A 32 15.76 7.22 -0.12
CA ARG A 32 16.39 6.80 -1.40
C ARG A 32 17.89 6.58 -1.21
N THR A 33 18.57 7.52 -0.55
CA THR A 33 20.01 7.41 -0.25
C THR A 33 20.29 6.20 0.63
N ALA A 34 19.49 5.97 1.69
CA ALA A 34 19.64 4.81 2.55
C ALA A 34 19.43 3.50 1.78
N ALA A 35 18.40 3.42 0.95
CA ALA A 35 18.11 2.23 0.15
C ALA A 35 19.23 1.92 -0.85
N ALA A 36 19.76 2.93 -1.53
CA ALA A 36 20.90 2.78 -2.43
C ALA A 36 22.15 2.27 -1.70
N LEU A 37 22.46 2.83 -0.54
CA LEU A 37 23.61 2.40 0.26
C LEU A 37 23.43 0.97 0.80
N PHE A 38 22.25 0.61 1.29
CA PHE A 38 21.96 -0.77 1.73
C PHE A 38 22.04 -1.77 0.56
N ALA A 39 21.56 -1.40 -0.62
CA ALA A 39 21.62 -2.25 -1.80
C ALA A 39 23.08 -2.48 -2.29
N ASP A 40 23.92 -1.45 -2.19
CA ASP A 40 25.31 -1.47 -2.63
C ASP A 40 26.27 -2.14 -1.62
N ARG A 41 26.11 -1.81 -0.32
CA ARG A 41 27.08 -2.18 0.73
C ARG A 41 26.51 -3.14 1.78
N GLY A 42 25.25 -3.49 1.65
CA GLY A 42 24.57 -4.37 2.61
C GLY A 42 24.36 -3.72 3.98
N PRO A 43 24.18 -4.55 5.01
CA PRO A 43 23.75 -4.12 6.35
C PRO A 43 24.79 -3.33 7.15
N GLY A 44 26.05 -3.35 6.75
CA GLY A 44 27.14 -2.62 7.44
C GLY A 44 27.06 -1.10 7.37
N VAL A 45 26.16 -0.54 6.54
CA VAL A 45 25.94 0.91 6.40
C VAL A 45 25.53 1.52 7.73
N THR A 46 26.14 2.67 8.09
CA THR A 46 25.87 3.41 9.32
C THR A 46 24.91 4.59 9.11
N ALA A 47 24.23 5.04 10.17
CA ALA A 47 23.39 6.23 10.13
C ALA A 47 24.19 7.50 9.76
N ASP A 48 25.48 7.58 10.15
CA ASP A 48 26.36 8.69 9.81
C ASP A 48 26.68 8.73 8.31
N GLU A 49 26.95 7.58 7.69
CA GLU A 49 27.15 7.48 6.24
C GLU A 49 25.90 7.89 5.47
N ILE A 50 24.70 7.42 5.90
CA ILE A 50 23.43 7.82 5.29
C ILE A 50 23.21 9.34 5.42
N ALA A 51 23.40 9.88 6.61
CA ALA A 51 23.23 11.32 6.87
C ALA A 51 24.17 12.16 6.00
N ARG A 52 25.45 11.79 5.94
CA ARG A 52 26.47 12.48 5.13
C ARG A 52 26.15 12.40 3.63
N ALA A 53 25.78 11.22 3.14
CA ALA A 53 25.42 11.02 1.74
C ALA A 53 24.13 11.75 1.33
N SER A 54 23.21 11.94 2.29
CA SER A 54 21.97 12.72 2.08
C SER A 54 22.14 14.22 2.30
N GLY A 55 23.35 14.71 2.63
CA GLY A 55 23.62 16.12 2.89
C GLY A 55 22.97 16.67 4.17
N VAL A 56 22.64 15.81 5.15
CA VAL A 56 22.04 16.23 6.42
C VAL A 56 22.97 15.95 7.60
N ALA A 57 22.89 16.76 8.66
CA ALA A 57 23.61 16.46 9.89
C ALA A 57 23.04 15.18 10.57
N LEU A 58 23.88 14.39 11.23
CA LEU A 58 23.47 13.18 11.94
C LEU A 58 22.36 13.44 12.97
N ARG A 59 22.38 14.58 13.66
CA ARG A 59 21.29 15.02 14.55
C ARG A 59 19.97 15.24 13.80
N THR A 60 20.03 15.73 12.56
CA THR A 60 18.86 15.90 11.70
C THR A 60 18.31 14.55 11.24
N PHE A 61 19.18 13.59 10.91
CA PHE A 61 18.79 12.23 10.61
C PHE A 61 18.00 11.61 11.77
N TYR A 62 18.52 11.65 13.00
CA TYR A 62 17.84 11.10 14.18
C TYR A 62 16.59 11.86 14.62
N ARG A 63 16.35 13.06 14.12
CA ARG A 63 15.07 13.74 14.26
C ARG A 63 13.97 13.12 13.41
N TYR A 64 14.34 12.50 12.28
CA TYR A 64 13.40 11.87 11.34
C TYR A 64 13.27 10.37 11.55
N PHE A 65 14.34 9.68 11.91
CA PHE A 65 14.41 8.23 11.98
C PHE A 65 15.03 7.76 13.29
N ARG A 66 14.45 6.72 13.87
CA ARG A 66 14.94 6.17 15.14
C ARG A 66 16.17 5.28 14.94
N THR A 67 16.21 4.55 13.81
CA THR A 67 17.29 3.68 13.41
C THR A 67 17.67 3.93 11.95
N LYS A 68 18.80 3.38 11.51
CA LYS A 68 19.20 3.45 10.11
C LYS A 68 18.27 2.65 9.19
N GLU A 69 17.71 1.58 9.69
CA GLU A 69 16.76 0.73 8.99
C GLU A 69 15.40 1.44 8.82
N ASP A 70 14.97 2.21 9.82
CA ASP A 70 13.75 3.02 9.69
C ASP A 70 13.82 4.02 8.52
N ALA A 71 15.03 4.41 8.13
CA ALA A 71 15.22 5.37 7.04
C ALA A 71 14.69 4.87 5.68
N VAL A 72 14.57 3.56 5.45
CA VAL A 72 14.02 3.04 4.18
C VAL A 72 12.50 3.00 4.15
N ALA A 73 11.82 3.10 5.31
CA ALA A 73 10.36 3.00 5.40
C ALA A 73 9.60 3.97 4.47
N PRO A 74 9.97 5.25 4.33
CA PRO A 74 9.28 6.17 3.42
C PRO A 74 9.31 5.70 1.97
N LEU A 75 10.43 5.13 1.49
CA LEU A 75 10.55 4.60 0.14
C LEU A 75 9.64 3.38 -0.06
N LEU A 76 9.69 2.42 0.85
CA LEU A 76 8.87 1.20 0.81
C LEU A 76 7.37 1.52 0.85
N ALA A 77 6.99 2.58 1.58
CA ALA A 77 5.60 3.02 1.68
C ALA A 77 5.09 3.79 0.43
N VAL A 78 5.95 4.25 -0.49
CA VAL A 78 5.51 5.01 -1.68
C VAL A 78 4.59 4.16 -2.56
N GLY A 79 5.04 2.97 -2.96
CA GLY A 79 4.26 2.07 -3.82
C GLY A 79 2.94 1.65 -3.17
N VAL A 80 2.98 1.39 -1.86
CA VAL A 80 1.80 1.04 -1.06
C VAL A 80 0.77 2.17 -1.05
N ARG A 81 1.19 3.41 -0.78
CA ARG A 81 0.28 4.57 -0.78
C ARG A 81 -0.31 4.85 -2.16
N GLN A 82 0.49 4.69 -3.21
CA GLN A 82 0.01 4.85 -4.58
C GLN A 82 -1.07 3.81 -4.90
N TRP A 83 -0.84 2.55 -4.58
CA TRP A 83 -1.82 1.49 -4.75
C TRP A 83 -3.14 1.76 -4.02
N ILE A 84 -3.07 2.12 -2.73
CA ILE A 84 -4.25 2.46 -1.93
C ILE A 84 -4.95 3.71 -2.50
N GLY A 85 -4.19 4.72 -2.93
CA GLY A 85 -4.71 5.92 -3.58
C GLY A 85 -5.46 5.62 -4.88
N ASP A 86 -4.89 4.78 -5.73
CA ASP A 86 -5.51 4.32 -6.98
C ASP A 86 -6.80 3.53 -6.72
N LEU A 87 -6.79 2.68 -5.69
CA LEU A 87 -7.98 1.95 -5.29
C LEU A 87 -9.03 2.88 -4.68
N ALA A 88 -8.61 3.86 -3.87
CA ALA A 88 -9.50 4.85 -3.28
C ALA A 88 -10.19 5.76 -4.32
N ALA A 89 -9.53 5.97 -5.46
CA ALA A 89 -10.08 6.71 -6.60
C ALA A 89 -11.04 5.86 -7.46
N ALA A 90 -11.12 4.55 -7.25
CA ALA A 90 -12.07 3.70 -7.94
C ALA A 90 -13.50 4.10 -7.56
N THR A 91 -14.36 4.22 -8.57
CA THR A 91 -15.76 4.59 -8.39
C THR A 91 -16.61 3.34 -8.16
N SER A 92 -17.67 3.49 -7.37
CA SER A 92 -18.74 2.50 -7.21
C SER A 92 -19.95 2.94 -8.03
N GLY A 93 -20.73 1.99 -8.56
CA GLY A 93 -21.97 2.27 -9.27
C GLY A 93 -22.09 1.52 -10.60
N PRO A 94 -23.15 1.77 -11.39
CA PRO A 94 -23.40 1.09 -12.65
C PRO A 94 -22.21 1.27 -13.62
N GLY A 95 -21.64 0.16 -14.09
CA GLY A 95 -20.49 0.15 -15.02
C GLY A 95 -19.12 0.28 -14.33
N ALA A 96 -19.05 0.44 -13.01
CA ALA A 96 -17.80 0.37 -12.29
C ALA A 96 -17.24 -1.07 -12.29
N PRO A 97 -15.90 -1.23 -12.27
CA PRO A 97 -15.31 -2.56 -12.12
C PRO A 97 -15.66 -3.13 -10.73
N SER A 98 -15.76 -4.45 -10.62
CA SER A 98 -15.90 -5.08 -9.31
C SER A 98 -14.71 -4.72 -8.40
N PRO A 99 -14.89 -4.72 -7.06
CA PRO A 99 -13.80 -4.49 -6.12
C PRO A 99 -12.57 -5.36 -6.36
N ARG A 100 -12.76 -6.62 -6.76
CA ARG A 100 -11.68 -7.54 -7.17
C ARG A 100 -10.89 -6.99 -8.35
N VAL A 101 -11.58 -6.59 -9.41
CA VAL A 101 -10.95 -6.02 -10.62
C VAL A 101 -10.25 -4.70 -10.31
N ALA A 102 -10.84 -3.88 -9.43
CA ALA A 102 -10.22 -2.63 -8.98
C ALA A 102 -8.94 -2.89 -8.20
N LEU A 103 -8.92 -3.86 -7.28
CA LEU A 103 -7.74 -4.31 -6.55
C LEU A 103 -6.63 -4.79 -7.48
N GLU A 104 -6.94 -5.70 -8.41
CA GLU A 104 -5.97 -6.22 -9.38
C GLU A 104 -5.35 -5.10 -10.24
N ARG A 105 -6.19 -4.20 -10.75
CA ARG A 105 -5.72 -3.08 -11.58
C ARG A 105 -4.84 -2.10 -10.82
N ALA A 106 -5.23 -1.75 -9.60
CA ALA A 106 -4.47 -0.84 -8.77
C ALA A 106 -3.10 -1.44 -8.38
N ALA A 107 -3.07 -2.72 -7.97
CA ALA A 107 -1.84 -3.41 -7.61
C ALA A 107 -0.91 -3.60 -8.82
N ARG A 108 -1.46 -3.97 -10.00
CA ARG A 108 -0.69 -4.05 -11.24
C ARG A 108 -0.05 -2.71 -11.58
N ARG A 109 -0.81 -1.61 -11.54
CA ARG A 109 -0.27 -0.27 -11.83
C ARG A 109 0.85 0.12 -10.87
N ALA A 110 0.68 -0.13 -9.58
CA ALA A 110 1.67 0.22 -8.56
C ALA A 110 3.01 -0.52 -8.73
N LEU A 111 2.99 -1.71 -9.33
CA LEU A 111 4.18 -2.54 -9.58
C LEU A 111 4.66 -2.52 -11.03
N THR A 112 3.99 -1.77 -11.91
CA THR A 112 4.45 -1.53 -13.28
C THR A 112 5.19 -0.19 -13.31
N PRO A 113 6.52 -0.18 -13.48
CA PRO A 113 7.28 1.07 -13.48
C PRO A 113 6.92 1.93 -14.70
N ALA A 114 6.46 3.15 -14.44
CA ALA A 114 6.05 4.08 -15.49
C ALA A 114 7.22 4.88 -16.09
N ASP A 115 8.31 5.03 -15.35
CA ASP A 115 9.47 5.83 -15.69
C ASP A 115 10.77 5.27 -15.10
N GLU A 116 11.90 5.86 -15.42
CA GLU A 116 13.20 5.43 -14.92
C GLU A 116 13.36 5.55 -13.40
N PRO A 117 12.89 6.61 -12.73
CA PRO A 117 12.85 6.68 -11.27
C PRO A 117 12.06 5.53 -10.62
N ALA A 118 10.94 5.12 -11.21
CA ALA A 118 10.15 3.99 -10.71
C ALA A 118 10.90 2.65 -10.88
N LYS A 119 11.60 2.45 -11.99
CA LYS A 119 12.46 1.27 -12.21
C LYS A 119 13.58 1.24 -11.17
N GLU A 120 14.19 2.38 -10.91
CA GLU A 120 15.26 2.47 -9.92
C GLU A 120 14.75 2.18 -8.50
N ALA A 121 13.57 2.67 -8.14
CA ALA A 121 12.94 2.35 -6.86
C ALA A 121 12.70 0.84 -6.69
N LEU A 122 12.27 0.16 -7.75
CA LEU A 122 12.14 -1.31 -7.73
C LEU A 122 13.50 -2.01 -7.61
N ARG A 123 14.56 -1.52 -8.26
CA ARG A 123 15.93 -2.07 -8.09
C ARG A 123 16.39 -1.94 -6.63
N TRP A 124 16.19 -0.80 -6.00
CA TRP A 124 16.52 -0.61 -4.58
C TRP A 124 15.68 -1.52 -3.67
N THR A 125 14.38 -1.63 -3.94
CA THR A 125 13.50 -2.54 -3.20
C THR A 125 14.02 -3.98 -3.30
N ARG A 126 14.42 -4.44 -4.50
CA ARG A 126 15.03 -5.77 -4.68
C ARG A 126 16.31 -5.93 -3.84
N GLY A 127 17.21 -4.95 -3.87
CA GLY A 127 18.44 -4.96 -3.07
C GLY A 127 18.17 -5.04 -1.57
N LEU A 128 17.20 -4.25 -1.07
CA LEU A 128 16.78 -4.28 0.32
C LEU A 128 16.21 -5.65 0.73
N LEU A 129 15.33 -6.23 -0.09
CA LEU A 129 14.72 -7.54 0.19
C LEU A 129 15.75 -8.66 0.20
N ARG A 130 16.74 -8.61 -0.67
CA ARG A 130 17.87 -9.58 -0.69
C ARG A 130 18.78 -9.45 0.53
N ALA A 131 18.88 -8.27 1.12
CA ALA A 131 19.65 -8.05 2.35
C ALA A 131 18.89 -8.48 3.63
N MET A 132 17.57 -8.58 3.60
CA MET A 132 16.72 -8.87 4.78
C MET A 132 17.00 -10.20 5.50
N PRO A 133 17.38 -11.32 4.85
CA PRO A 133 17.65 -12.56 5.57
C PRO A 133 18.72 -12.43 6.65
N GLY A 134 19.72 -11.55 6.45
CA GLY A 134 20.78 -11.26 7.42
C GLY A 134 20.45 -10.12 8.40
N GLU A 135 19.31 -9.41 8.21
CA GLU A 135 18.99 -8.17 8.91
C GLU A 135 17.57 -8.17 9.50
N PRO A 136 17.39 -8.71 10.72
CA PRO A 136 16.08 -8.75 11.38
C PRO A 136 15.43 -7.37 11.54
N ALA A 137 16.22 -6.32 11.77
CA ALA A 137 15.72 -4.96 11.92
C ALA A 137 15.12 -4.41 10.61
N LEU A 138 15.77 -4.67 9.46
CA LEU A 138 15.26 -4.28 8.14
C LEU A 138 13.97 -5.04 7.80
N ARG A 139 13.93 -6.33 8.12
CA ARG A 139 12.73 -7.16 7.98
C ARG A 139 11.57 -6.66 8.84
N ALA A 140 11.84 -6.20 10.06
CA ALA A 140 10.82 -5.60 10.92
C ALA A 140 10.24 -4.32 10.31
N VAL A 141 11.05 -3.48 9.66
CA VAL A 141 10.57 -2.30 8.93
C VAL A 141 9.66 -2.71 7.78
N TRP A 142 10.04 -3.71 6.98
CA TRP A 142 9.24 -4.24 5.87
C TRP A 142 7.85 -4.71 6.35
N HIS A 143 7.82 -5.56 7.37
CA HIS A 143 6.54 -6.05 7.93
C HIS A 143 5.68 -4.95 8.52
N ARG A 144 6.28 -3.95 9.18
CA ARG A 144 5.55 -2.80 9.72
C ARG A 144 4.89 -1.99 8.60
N VAL A 145 5.62 -1.67 7.52
CA VAL A 145 5.07 -0.95 6.37
C VAL A 145 3.87 -1.69 5.78
N HIS A 146 3.93 -3.01 5.67
CA HIS A 146 2.81 -3.82 5.18
C HIS A 146 1.65 -3.89 6.18
N HIS A 147 1.92 -3.97 7.48
CA HIS A 147 0.88 -3.92 8.49
C HIS A 147 0.12 -2.59 8.47
N ASP A 148 0.84 -1.47 8.43
CA ASP A 148 0.24 -0.14 8.34
C ASP A 148 -0.60 0.00 7.05
N SER A 149 -0.12 -0.55 5.94
CA SER A 149 -0.85 -0.63 4.66
C SER A 149 -2.17 -1.38 4.76
N GLU A 150 -2.19 -2.50 5.48
CA GLU A 150 -3.41 -3.28 5.68
C GLU A 150 -4.46 -2.47 6.44
N GLU A 151 -4.06 -1.74 7.49
CA GLU A 151 -4.95 -0.87 8.23
C GLU A 151 -5.52 0.29 7.38
N GLU A 152 -4.67 0.91 6.53
CA GLU A 152 -5.10 1.97 5.61
C GLU A 152 -6.04 1.46 4.52
N LEU A 153 -5.92 0.20 4.11
CA LEU A 153 -6.72 -0.42 3.06
C LEU A 153 -8.16 -0.72 3.51
N ARG A 154 -8.39 -1.05 4.80
CA ARG A 154 -9.69 -1.42 5.33
C ARG A 154 -10.80 -0.40 5.04
N PRO A 155 -10.66 0.91 5.36
CA PRO A 155 -11.71 1.88 5.09
C PRO A 155 -12.00 2.04 3.59
N VAL A 156 -11.01 1.84 2.73
CA VAL A 156 -11.19 1.88 1.28
C VAL A 156 -12.04 0.70 0.81
N LEU A 157 -11.71 -0.51 1.25
CA LEU A 157 -12.47 -1.72 0.92
C LEU A 157 -13.88 -1.69 1.51
N ALA A 158 -14.05 -1.25 2.76
CA ALA A 158 -15.37 -1.10 3.36
C ALA A 158 -16.30 -0.21 2.50
N ARG A 159 -15.77 0.89 1.97
CA ARG A 159 -16.52 1.78 1.09
C ARG A 159 -16.84 1.15 -0.27
N LEU A 160 -15.91 0.40 -0.84
CA LEU A 160 -16.07 -0.20 -2.17
C LEU A 160 -17.00 -1.40 -2.18
N THR A 161 -16.99 -2.19 -1.10
CA THR A 161 -17.75 -3.46 -1.03
C THR A 161 -19.05 -3.33 -0.24
N GLY A 162 -19.12 -2.43 0.73
CA GLY A 162 -20.19 -2.41 1.72
C GLY A 162 -20.30 -3.69 2.56
N ALA A 163 -19.28 -4.56 2.51
CA ALA A 163 -19.27 -5.87 3.12
C ALA A 163 -19.14 -5.81 4.65
N ASP A 164 -19.41 -6.94 5.29
CA ASP A 164 -19.19 -7.14 6.72
C ASP A 164 -17.74 -6.83 7.15
N PRO A 165 -17.51 -6.29 8.35
CA PRO A 165 -16.17 -5.95 8.83
C PRO A 165 -15.16 -7.10 8.81
N LEU A 166 -15.58 -8.36 9.03
CA LEU A 166 -14.70 -9.51 8.93
C LEU A 166 -14.27 -9.77 7.49
N VAL A 167 -15.19 -9.69 6.54
CA VAL A 167 -14.90 -9.83 5.10
C VAL A 167 -13.95 -8.73 4.64
N VAL A 168 -14.17 -7.48 5.02
CA VAL A 168 -13.27 -6.34 4.74
C VAL A 168 -11.87 -6.60 5.28
N ARG A 169 -11.77 -7.10 6.51
CA ARG A 169 -10.49 -7.42 7.13
C ARG A 169 -9.76 -8.56 6.41
N LEU A 170 -10.48 -9.63 6.04
CA LEU A 170 -9.93 -10.75 5.28
C LEU A 170 -9.46 -10.29 3.89
N ALA A 171 -10.26 -9.47 3.20
CA ALA A 171 -9.91 -8.92 1.90
C ALA A 171 -8.66 -8.03 1.96
N ALA A 172 -8.55 -7.16 2.98
CA ALA A 172 -7.38 -6.32 3.19
C ALA A 172 -6.12 -7.15 3.44
N ALA A 173 -6.20 -8.15 4.33
CA ALA A 173 -5.10 -9.06 4.64
C ALA A 173 -4.68 -9.88 3.41
N ALA A 174 -5.63 -10.43 2.66
CA ALA A 174 -5.37 -11.19 1.44
C ALA A 174 -4.68 -10.34 0.37
N ALA A 175 -5.20 -9.15 0.10
CA ALA A 175 -4.67 -8.24 -0.90
C ALA A 175 -3.26 -7.72 -0.53
N ASN A 176 -3.05 -7.34 0.72
CA ASN A 176 -1.76 -6.92 1.23
C ASN A 176 -0.72 -8.07 1.22
N THR A 177 -1.14 -9.28 1.58
CA THR A 177 -0.29 -10.48 1.51
C THR A 177 0.09 -10.80 0.08
N ALA A 178 -0.84 -10.72 -0.88
CA ALA A 178 -0.55 -10.94 -2.29
C ALA A 178 0.51 -9.96 -2.81
N LEU A 179 0.39 -8.67 -2.44
CA LEU A 179 1.35 -7.66 -2.84
C LEU A 179 2.74 -7.92 -2.23
N ARG A 180 2.80 -8.18 -0.94
CA ARG A 180 4.05 -8.46 -0.22
C ARG A 180 4.77 -9.68 -0.80
N VAL A 181 4.08 -10.81 -0.92
CA VAL A 181 4.65 -12.07 -1.41
C VAL A 181 5.10 -11.94 -2.87
N ALA A 182 4.33 -11.25 -3.71
CA ALA A 182 4.71 -11.02 -5.11
C ALA A 182 6.03 -10.25 -5.24
N VAL A 183 6.23 -9.22 -4.42
CA VAL A 183 7.46 -8.43 -4.44
C VAL A 183 8.63 -9.20 -3.83
N GLU A 184 8.41 -9.98 -2.75
CA GLU A 184 9.42 -10.86 -2.14
C GLU A 184 9.89 -11.94 -3.11
N GLU A 185 8.95 -12.64 -3.78
CA GLU A 185 9.24 -13.69 -4.75
C GLU A 185 10.02 -13.14 -5.96
N TRP A 186 9.55 -12.02 -6.52
CA TRP A 186 10.26 -11.34 -7.60
C TRP A 186 11.68 -10.91 -7.19
N ALA A 187 11.83 -10.41 -5.97
CA ALA A 187 13.13 -9.95 -5.49
C ALA A 187 14.11 -11.09 -5.26
N ALA A 188 13.64 -12.27 -4.92
CA ALA A 188 14.48 -13.48 -4.76
C ALA A 188 15.04 -13.98 -6.08
N GLY A 189 14.31 -13.79 -7.21
CA GLY A 189 14.76 -14.15 -8.55
C GLY A 189 15.49 -13.03 -9.28
N ASP A 190 15.92 -13.31 -10.53
CA ASP A 190 16.63 -12.34 -11.39
C ASP A 190 15.77 -11.79 -12.54
N GLU A 191 14.49 -12.16 -12.56
CA GLU A 191 13.54 -11.72 -13.58
C GLU A 191 13.43 -10.19 -13.63
N PRO A 192 13.27 -9.58 -14.82
CA PRO A 192 13.07 -8.15 -14.96
C PRO A 192 11.76 -7.71 -14.28
N ALA A 193 11.67 -6.41 -13.97
CA ALA A 193 10.44 -5.86 -13.37
C ALA A 193 9.26 -5.81 -14.36
N ASP A 194 9.57 -5.69 -15.65
CA ASP A 194 8.65 -5.72 -16.78
C ASP A 194 8.66 -7.11 -17.44
N GLY A 195 7.53 -7.75 -17.53
CA GLY A 195 7.41 -9.06 -18.15
C GLY A 195 6.50 -10.03 -17.40
N PRO A 196 6.31 -11.25 -17.93
CA PRO A 196 5.33 -12.22 -17.42
C PRO A 196 5.67 -12.78 -16.03
N HIS A 197 6.90 -12.65 -15.58
CA HIS A 197 7.37 -13.06 -14.25
C HIS A 197 7.73 -11.86 -13.38
N GLY A 198 7.41 -10.63 -13.82
CA GLY A 198 7.58 -9.42 -13.05
C GLY A 198 6.61 -9.30 -11.87
N PRO A 199 6.86 -8.39 -10.93
CA PRO A 199 6.07 -8.26 -9.71
C PRO A 199 4.60 -7.89 -10.00
N ALA A 200 4.32 -7.18 -11.09
CA ALA A 200 2.97 -6.82 -11.51
C ALA A 200 2.11 -8.03 -11.91
N GLU A 201 2.69 -9.04 -12.56
CA GLU A 201 1.96 -10.27 -12.90
C GLU A 201 1.87 -11.22 -11.70
N LEU A 202 2.92 -11.28 -10.87
CA LEU A 202 2.90 -12.08 -9.65
C LEU A 202 1.83 -11.60 -8.67
N VAL A 203 1.64 -10.29 -8.50
CA VAL A 203 0.64 -9.75 -7.58
C VAL A 203 -0.79 -10.06 -8.06
N VAL A 204 -1.08 -9.97 -9.35
CA VAL A 204 -2.41 -10.31 -9.89
C VAL A 204 -2.71 -11.79 -9.68
N ARG A 205 -1.74 -12.66 -9.95
CA ARG A 205 -1.89 -14.11 -9.70
C ARG A 205 -2.14 -14.41 -8.22
N GLY A 206 -1.32 -13.82 -7.32
CA GLY A 206 -1.50 -13.98 -5.88
C GLY A 206 -2.82 -13.43 -5.37
N MET A 207 -3.24 -12.27 -5.87
CA MET A 207 -4.48 -11.63 -5.49
C MET A 207 -5.70 -12.49 -5.86
N ARG A 208 -5.73 -13.01 -7.10
CA ARG A 208 -6.78 -13.96 -7.53
C ARG A 208 -6.83 -15.19 -6.66
N ALA A 209 -5.69 -15.80 -6.36
CA ALA A 209 -5.62 -16.99 -5.53
C ALA A 209 -6.12 -16.73 -4.10
N LEU A 210 -5.69 -15.63 -3.47
CA LEU A 210 -6.04 -15.36 -2.07
C LEU A 210 -7.44 -14.77 -1.88
N THR A 211 -8.02 -14.16 -2.91
CA THR A 211 -9.37 -13.56 -2.79
C THR A 211 -10.47 -14.40 -3.44
N ALA A 212 -10.17 -15.57 -4.00
CA ALA A 212 -11.14 -16.43 -4.69
C ALA A 212 -12.34 -16.83 -3.80
N GLY A 213 -12.12 -16.97 -2.49
CA GLY A 213 -13.16 -17.32 -1.51
C GLY A 213 -13.96 -16.12 -0.96
N LEU A 214 -13.85 -14.92 -1.54
CA LEU A 214 -14.51 -13.70 -1.09
C LEU A 214 -15.47 -13.19 -2.18
N PRO A 215 -16.69 -13.75 -2.32
CA PRO A 215 -17.63 -13.36 -3.39
C PRO A 215 -18.07 -11.89 -3.32
N GLU A 216 -18.02 -11.28 -2.14
CA GLU A 216 -18.37 -9.86 -1.94
C GLU A 216 -17.44 -8.91 -2.72
N LEU A 217 -16.30 -9.39 -3.18
CA LEU A 217 -15.39 -8.63 -4.05
C LEU A 217 -15.82 -8.66 -5.53
N ASP A 218 -16.78 -9.49 -5.91
CA ASP A 218 -17.26 -9.63 -7.29
C ASP A 218 -18.49 -8.75 -7.56
N ASP A 219 -19.19 -8.30 -6.51
CA ASP A 219 -20.37 -7.45 -6.63
C ASP A 219 -19.97 -5.97 -6.66
N PRO A 220 -20.26 -5.24 -7.77
CA PRO A 220 -20.01 -3.79 -7.85
C PRO A 220 -21.03 -2.96 -7.07
N GLN A 221 -22.03 -3.58 -6.47
CA GLN A 221 -23.04 -2.92 -5.66
C GLN A 221 -22.99 -3.50 -4.25
N GLY A 222 -22.63 -2.65 -3.27
CA GLY A 222 -22.72 -3.02 -1.86
C GLY A 222 -24.10 -3.57 -1.49
N PRO A 223 -24.29 -4.18 -0.29
CA PRO A 223 -25.49 -4.93 0.07
C PRO A 223 -26.71 -4.08 -0.22
N GLN A 224 -27.57 -4.57 -1.11
CA GLN A 224 -28.90 -4.02 -1.32
C GLN A 224 -29.60 -4.12 0.02
N SER A 225 -30.04 -3.00 0.57
CA SER A 225 -30.92 -2.97 1.74
C SER A 225 -32.03 -4.01 1.51
N PRO A 226 -32.35 -4.87 2.49
CA PRO A 226 -33.43 -5.83 2.35
C PRO A 226 -34.69 -5.05 1.99
N GLY A 227 -35.18 -5.31 0.79
CA GLY A 227 -36.39 -4.68 0.27
C GLY A 227 -37.50 -4.84 1.29
N ASN A 228 -38.08 -3.74 1.67
CA ASN A 228 -39.34 -3.65 2.40
C ASN A 228 -40.39 -4.42 1.57
N GLN A 229 -40.56 -5.70 1.85
CA GLN A 229 -41.74 -6.44 1.39
C GLN A 229 -42.89 -6.03 2.32
N ASP A 230 -43.40 -4.81 2.10
CA ASP A 230 -44.70 -4.45 2.65
C ASP A 230 -45.78 -5.31 2.01
N SER A 231 -46.44 -6.00 2.86
CA SER A 231 -47.58 -6.88 2.70
C SER A 231 -48.68 -6.30 1.79
N PRO A 232 -49.30 -7.13 0.95
CA PRO A 232 -50.56 -6.77 0.37
C PRO A 232 -51.65 -6.82 1.47
N GLY A 233 -52.19 -5.67 1.78
CA GLY A 233 -53.40 -5.56 2.60
C GLY A 233 -54.53 -6.40 2.00
N GLY A 234 -54.92 -7.41 2.75
CA GLY A 234 -56.14 -8.14 2.54
C GLY A 234 -57.35 -7.28 2.94
N ASN A 235 -58.32 -7.34 2.14
CA ASN A 235 -59.70 -6.95 2.22
C ASN A 235 -60.34 -7.07 3.61
#